data_861c697bcb2e76e7c1e8c4b8082f5247
#
_entry.id   861c697bcb2e76e7c1e8c4b8082f5247
#
_cell.length_a   1.000
_cell.length_b   1.000
_cell.length_c   1.000
_cell.angle_alpha   90.00
_cell.angle_beta   90.00
_cell.angle_gamma   90.00
#
_symmetry.space_group_name_H-M   'P 1'
#
loop_
_entity.id
_entity.type
_entity.pdbx_description
1 polymer ?
#
loop_
_entity_poly.entity_id
_entity_poly.type
_entity_poly.pdbx_seq_one_letter_code
_entity_poly.pdbx_strand_id
1 'polypeptide(L)'
;IAVNASDKDAVRTLIKKERRVELCVEGIRYNDLRRWKEAETVLTGPVEGMNVSATNKDTYFQRTKLDIVRAYRKAFYFQPIPAAEVDKNPNLVQNPYWAFNE
;
A
#
# COMPACT_ATOMS: atom_id res chain seq x y z
N ILE A 1 0.35 7.83 -23.89
CA ILE A 1 1.07 6.54 -24.01
C ILE A 1 0.12 5.60 -24.73
N ALA A 2 0.45 5.20 -25.97
CA ALA A 2 -0.35 4.24 -26.69
C ALA A 2 -0.10 2.83 -26.11
N VAL A 3 -1.13 2.24 -25.50
CA VAL A 3 -1.08 0.85 -25.01
C VAL A 3 -1.90 -0.01 -25.97
N ASN A 4 -1.35 -1.15 -26.34
CA ASN A 4 -2.08 -2.11 -27.16
C ASN A 4 -3.27 -2.66 -26.36
N ALA A 5 -4.49 -2.42 -26.82
CA ALA A 5 -5.72 -2.85 -26.15
C ALA A 5 -5.85 -4.37 -26.03
N SER A 6 -5.10 -5.13 -26.83
CA SER A 6 -5.06 -6.60 -26.74
C SER A 6 -4.20 -7.13 -25.57
N ASP A 7 -3.33 -6.29 -25.00
CA ASP A 7 -2.50 -6.66 -23.85
C ASP A 7 -3.22 -6.27 -22.54
N LYS A 8 -3.86 -7.26 -21.92
CA LYS A 8 -4.62 -7.07 -20.68
C LYS A 8 -3.76 -6.55 -19.53
N ASP A 9 -2.52 -6.96 -19.44
CA ASP A 9 -1.66 -6.59 -18.31
C ASP A 9 -1.10 -5.17 -18.47
N ALA A 10 -0.78 -4.78 -19.70
CA ALA A 10 -0.43 -3.41 -20.03
C ALA A 10 -1.61 -2.46 -19.76
N VAL A 11 -2.82 -2.84 -20.16
CA VAL A 11 -4.04 -2.05 -19.90
C VAL A 11 -4.32 -1.93 -18.41
N ARG A 12 -4.23 -3.02 -17.62
CA ARG A 12 -4.39 -2.98 -16.16
C ARG A 12 -3.37 -2.05 -15.49
N THR A 13 -2.12 -2.13 -15.93
CA THR A 13 -1.05 -1.27 -15.41
C THR A 13 -1.34 0.20 -15.68
N LEU A 14 -1.81 0.51 -16.89
CA LEU A 14 -2.22 1.86 -17.25
C LEU A 14 -3.39 2.34 -16.39
N ILE A 15 -4.45 1.55 -16.25
CA ILE A 15 -5.61 1.88 -15.42
C ILE A 15 -5.19 2.15 -13.98
N LYS A 16 -4.33 1.33 -13.39
CA LYS A 16 -3.82 1.53 -12.02
C LYS A 16 -3.02 2.81 -11.89
N LYS A 17 -2.23 3.14 -12.92
CA LYS A 17 -1.44 4.37 -12.96
C LYS A 17 -2.33 5.61 -13.07
N GLU A 18 -3.26 5.62 -14.01
CA GLU A 18 -4.22 6.71 -14.19
C GLU A 18 -5.06 6.93 -12.92
N ARG A 19 -5.59 5.83 -12.37
CA ARG A 19 -6.34 5.90 -11.12
C ARG A 19 -5.52 6.47 -9.95
N ARG A 20 -4.23 6.19 -9.89
CA ARG A 20 -3.33 6.77 -8.88
C ARG A 20 -3.14 8.27 -9.05
N VAL A 21 -3.09 8.75 -10.29
CA VAL A 21 -2.89 10.17 -10.62
C VAL A 21 -4.19 10.95 -10.39
N GLU A 22 -5.29 10.48 -10.96
CA GLU A 22 -6.58 11.16 -10.91
C GLU A 22 -7.16 11.24 -9.48
N LEU A 23 -7.01 10.17 -8.71
CA LEU A 23 -7.52 10.10 -7.33
C LEU A 23 -6.43 10.40 -6.28
N CYS A 24 -5.44 11.18 -6.68
CA CYS A 24 -4.40 11.66 -5.79
C CYS A 24 -5.05 12.55 -4.70
N VAL A 25 -4.63 12.37 -3.43
CA VAL A 25 -5.13 13.11 -2.25
C VAL A 25 -6.57 12.75 -1.79
N GLU A 26 -7.28 11.88 -2.48
CA GLU A 26 -8.64 11.46 -2.07
C GLU A 26 -8.67 10.31 -1.05
N GLY A 27 -7.50 9.86 -0.59
CA GLY A 27 -7.39 8.78 0.40
C GLY A 27 -7.71 7.36 -0.12
N ILE A 28 -8.01 7.21 -1.41
CA ILE A 28 -8.46 5.94 -2.01
C ILE A 28 -7.31 4.95 -2.23
N ARG A 29 -6.08 5.43 -2.39
CA ARG A 29 -4.91 4.61 -2.75
C ARG A 29 -4.68 3.41 -1.83
N TYR A 30 -4.84 3.59 -0.53
CA TYR A 30 -4.65 2.51 0.44
C TYR A 30 -5.66 1.37 0.22
N ASN A 31 -6.92 1.70 0.01
CA ASN A 31 -7.99 0.74 -0.26
C ASN A 31 -7.79 0.01 -1.59
N ASP A 32 -7.34 0.71 -2.62
CA ASP A 32 -7.01 0.11 -3.91
C ASP A 32 -5.89 -0.91 -3.80
N LEU A 33 -4.80 -0.59 -3.11
CA LEU A 33 -3.68 -1.50 -2.88
C LEU A 33 -4.08 -2.75 -2.10
N ARG A 34 -4.96 -2.60 -1.11
CA ARG A 34 -5.52 -3.74 -0.35
C ARG A 34 -6.40 -4.61 -1.26
N ARG A 35 -7.29 -4.02 -2.03
CA ARG A 35 -8.18 -4.72 -2.95
C ARG A 35 -7.44 -5.47 -4.04
N TRP A 36 -6.37 -4.90 -4.57
CA TRP A 36 -5.51 -5.53 -5.58
C TRP A 36 -4.49 -6.51 -4.99
N LYS A 37 -4.41 -6.59 -3.66
CA LYS A 37 -3.41 -7.38 -2.93
C LYS A 37 -1.96 -7.02 -3.26
N GLU A 38 -1.71 -5.76 -3.49
CA GLU A 38 -0.40 -5.18 -3.78
C GLU A 38 0.19 -4.41 -2.59
N ALA A 39 -0.56 -4.34 -1.47
CA ALA A 39 -0.15 -3.53 -0.33
C ALA A 39 1.15 -4.01 0.32
N GLU A 40 1.39 -5.32 0.38
CA GLU A 40 2.64 -5.89 0.93
C GLU A 40 3.88 -5.45 0.17
N THR A 41 3.78 -5.33 -1.16
CA THR A 41 4.92 -4.93 -1.99
C THR A 41 5.08 -3.41 -2.08
N VAL A 42 3.97 -2.67 -2.18
CA VAL A 42 4.00 -1.23 -2.41
C VAL A 42 4.15 -0.42 -1.11
N LEU A 43 3.58 -0.91 0.00
CA LEU A 43 3.61 -0.23 1.30
C LEU A 43 4.74 -0.72 2.21
N THR A 44 5.64 -1.55 1.72
CA THR A 44 6.82 -2.01 2.46
C THR A 44 8.07 -1.36 1.89
N GLY A 45 9.01 -1.02 2.77
CA GLY A 45 10.28 -0.42 2.40
C GLY A 45 10.42 1.06 2.79
N PRO A 46 11.55 1.68 2.45
CA PRO A 46 11.84 3.04 2.83
C PRO A 46 10.86 4.04 2.20
N VAL A 47 10.60 5.11 2.91
CA VAL A 47 9.90 6.27 2.35
C VAL A 47 10.89 7.08 1.54
N GLU A 48 10.50 7.44 0.32
CA GLU A 48 11.31 8.29 -0.55
C GLU A 48 10.70 9.69 -0.60
N GLY A 49 11.56 10.67 -0.58
CA GLY A 49 11.21 12.07 -0.70
C GLY A 49 12.09 12.77 -1.73
N MET A 50 11.83 14.05 -1.92
CA MET A 50 12.65 14.91 -2.75
C MET A 50 13.79 15.50 -1.90
N ASN A 51 14.96 15.71 -2.51
CA ASN A 51 16.12 16.29 -1.83
C ASN A 51 15.96 17.80 -1.65
N VAL A 52 15.12 18.21 -0.70
CA VAL A 52 14.79 19.62 -0.46
C VAL A 52 15.95 20.46 0.08
N SER A 53 17.01 19.81 0.57
CA SER A 53 18.21 20.48 1.09
C SER A 53 19.25 20.77 -0.01
N ALA A 54 19.02 20.32 -1.22
CA ALA A 54 19.95 20.54 -2.32
C ALA A 54 19.91 21.99 -2.79
N THR A 55 21.09 22.54 -3.04
CA THR A 55 21.28 23.91 -3.58
C THR A 55 21.29 23.97 -5.10
N ASN A 56 21.39 22.81 -5.76
CA ASN A 56 21.46 22.70 -7.22
C ASN A 56 20.19 22.04 -7.75
N LYS A 57 19.66 22.59 -8.87
CA LYS A 57 18.46 22.09 -9.55
C LYS A 57 18.57 20.61 -9.92
N ASP A 58 19.72 20.14 -10.38
CA ASP A 58 19.90 18.76 -10.84
C ASP A 58 19.86 17.74 -9.68
N THR A 59 20.20 18.17 -8.48
CA THR A 59 20.18 17.34 -7.27
C THR A 59 18.89 17.51 -6.47
N TYR A 60 18.17 18.62 -6.62
CA TYR A 60 16.92 18.88 -5.93
C TYR A 60 15.80 17.89 -6.30
N PHE A 61 15.71 17.50 -7.56
CA PHE A 61 14.71 16.55 -8.04
C PHE A 61 15.10 15.08 -7.86
N GLN A 62 16.26 14.79 -7.30
CA GLN A 62 16.67 13.43 -7.00
C GLN A 62 15.88 12.89 -5.80
N ARG A 63 15.46 11.63 -5.92
CA ARG A 63 14.80 10.94 -4.81
C ARG A 63 15.82 10.56 -3.74
N THR A 64 15.52 10.90 -2.51
CA THR A 64 16.30 10.50 -1.35
C THR A 64 15.47 9.55 -0.49
N LYS A 65 16.13 8.56 0.10
CA LYS A 65 15.50 7.65 1.06
C LYS A 65 15.54 8.30 2.45
N LEU A 66 14.41 8.29 3.12
CA LEU A 66 14.31 8.69 4.52
C LEU A 66 14.60 7.49 5.42
N ASP A 67 15.02 7.74 6.65
CA ASP A 67 15.28 6.69 7.65
C ASP A 67 13.98 6.02 8.17
N ILE A 68 12.85 6.37 7.58
CA ILE A 68 11.55 5.79 7.90
C ILE A 68 11.29 4.60 7.00
N VAL A 69 11.25 3.41 7.59
CA VAL A 69 10.91 2.16 6.89
C VAL A 69 9.48 1.76 7.23
N ARG A 70 8.66 1.65 6.20
CA ARG A 70 7.29 1.14 6.34
C ARG A 70 7.31 -0.39 6.30
N ALA A 71 6.46 -1.00 7.12
CA ALA A 71 6.21 -2.44 7.09
C ALA A 71 4.71 -2.69 6.97
N TYR A 72 4.31 -3.40 5.95
CA TYR A 72 2.93 -3.86 5.77
C TYR A 72 2.89 -5.38 5.95
N ARG A 73 2.16 -5.85 6.96
CA ARG A 73 2.00 -7.28 7.23
C ARG A 73 0.74 -7.82 6.57
N LYS A 74 0.76 -9.08 6.21
CA LYS A 74 -0.39 -9.78 5.60
C LYS A 74 -1.67 -9.70 6.44
N ALA A 75 -1.51 -9.67 7.76
CA ALA A 75 -2.61 -9.44 8.70
C ALA A 75 -3.41 -8.16 8.41
N PHE A 76 -2.77 -7.11 7.90
CA PHE A 76 -3.40 -5.81 7.68
C PHE A 76 -4.40 -5.77 6.52
N TYR A 77 -4.53 -6.85 5.76
CA TYR A 77 -5.64 -6.98 4.82
C TYR A 77 -7.00 -7.12 5.52
N PHE A 78 -7.01 -7.59 6.76
CA PHE A 78 -8.20 -7.76 7.57
C PHE A 78 -8.09 -6.91 8.83
N GLN A 79 -9.22 -6.47 9.36
CA GLN A 79 -9.26 -5.84 10.68
C GLN A 79 -9.36 -6.95 11.74
N PRO A 80 -8.64 -6.85 12.86
CA PRO A 80 -8.80 -7.81 13.94
C PRO A 80 -10.18 -7.65 14.60
N ILE A 81 -10.77 -8.76 15.01
CA ILE A 81 -11.93 -8.74 15.90
C ILE A 81 -11.42 -8.32 17.29
N PRO A 82 -12.05 -7.37 17.96
CA PRO A 82 -11.64 -6.98 19.32
C PRO A 82 -11.57 -8.21 20.27
N ALA A 83 -10.50 -8.32 21.04
CA ALA A 83 -10.30 -9.45 21.93
C ALA A 83 -11.49 -9.67 22.88
N ALA A 84 -12.06 -8.59 23.43
CA ALA A 84 -13.22 -8.64 24.28
C ALA A 84 -14.47 -9.28 23.64
N GLU A 85 -14.60 -9.20 22.32
CA GLU A 85 -15.72 -9.83 21.62
C GLU A 85 -15.45 -11.32 21.37
N VAL A 86 -14.20 -11.69 21.08
CA VAL A 86 -13.78 -13.08 20.96
C VAL A 86 -13.94 -13.81 22.30
N ASP A 87 -13.58 -13.16 23.41
CA ASP A 87 -13.70 -13.72 24.75
C ASP A 87 -15.16 -13.96 25.18
N LYS A 88 -16.09 -13.11 24.73
CA LYS A 88 -17.53 -13.26 25.03
C LYS A 88 -18.21 -14.35 24.23
N ASN A 89 -17.71 -14.65 23.04
CA ASN A 89 -18.35 -15.62 22.15
C ASN A 89 -17.35 -16.68 21.67
N PRO A 90 -17.37 -17.87 22.25
CA PRO A 90 -16.43 -18.94 21.90
C PRO A 90 -16.57 -19.47 20.45
N ASN A 91 -17.65 -19.10 19.76
CA ASN A 91 -17.82 -19.45 18.34
C ASN A 91 -17.16 -18.44 17.39
N LEU A 92 -16.65 -17.30 17.89
CA LEU A 92 -15.89 -16.35 17.08
C LEU A 92 -14.46 -16.83 16.89
N VAL A 93 -14.07 -16.91 15.63
CA VAL A 93 -12.68 -17.18 15.24
C VAL A 93 -12.04 -15.87 14.76
N GLN A 94 -10.87 -15.55 15.30
CA GLN A 94 -10.11 -14.37 14.91
C GLN A 94 -9.77 -14.39 13.42
N ASN A 95 -9.69 -13.22 12.81
CA ASN A 95 -9.27 -13.09 11.42
C ASN A 95 -7.85 -13.64 11.20
N PRO A 96 -7.56 -14.20 10.01
CA PRO A 96 -6.27 -14.81 9.72
C PRO A 96 -5.11 -13.85 10.02
N TYR A 97 -4.01 -14.40 10.52
CA TYR A 97 -2.75 -13.69 10.88
C TYR A 97 -2.85 -12.73 12.08
N TRP A 98 -3.97 -12.74 12.81
CA TRP A 98 -4.16 -11.99 14.07
C TRP A 98 -4.20 -12.90 15.31
N ALA A 99 -4.06 -14.21 15.14
CA ALA A 99 -3.96 -15.14 16.28
C ALA A 99 -2.66 -14.87 17.06
N PHE A 100 -2.77 -14.83 18.36
CA PHE A 100 -1.66 -14.48 19.28
C PHE A 100 -0.60 -15.60 19.43
N ASN A 101 -0.75 -16.74 18.74
CA ASN A 101 0.05 -17.96 18.94
C ASN A 101 0.64 -18.53 17.64
N GLU A 102 1.03 -17.68 16.67
CA GLU A 102 1.86 -18.12 15.55
C GLU A 102 3.08 -17.23 15.39
#